data_8f0b0734198dae96a763912a5fc292e9
#
_entry.id   8f0b0734198dae96a763912a5fc292e9
#
_cell.length_a   1.000
_cell.length_b   1.000
_cell.length_c   1.000
_cell.angle_alpha   90.00
_cell.angle_beta   90.00
_cell.angle_gamma   90.00
#
_symmetry.space_group_name_H-M   'P 1'
#
loop_
_entity.id
_entity.type
_entity.pdbx_description
1 polymer ?
#
loop_
_entity_poly.entity_id
_entity_poly.type
_entity_poly.pdbx_seq_one_letter_code
_entity_poly.pdbx_strand_id
1 'polypeptide(L)'
;MSLLEVRDLSVSFGARQVVDKVSFSLDAGEKLALVGESASGKTVTALSTLRLIENARLTGEILFNGKQVLKMLPEELCELRGRDIAVIFQEPMTALNPIYAVGDQIVESIELHTKLRGAQAWAEAVGAMRRVGIDDTERRARSYPHQLSGGQRQRAMIAMALACNPKLLIADEPTTALDAAIRLQVLELLEDLRAQAGMALLLITHDLNLVRRFADRVAVMERGVMVEQGPTAQVIEHPRHPYTQKLVNSRPVRDVGPPGAGRVVEARDVRVEYPTRLPGIRGWFMSGRFTAVEGVDFDLAPGETLGIIGESGSGKTTLALAVLGLMEAQGEIRIGGSSWRVSAKEKRMLRREIQVVFQDPLSSLSPRLTVEAIIGEGLEIHAPELNAADRRKRIVQALYDVGLTEAGEAEPLLARYPHEFSGGQRQRIAIARALIVKPKVVVLDEPTSALDVTIQKQVLELLAGLQRKYGLSYILVTHDIDVVRAMAHRVMVMKDSRIVESGALEQILVNSRSDYTRKLVEAGVA
;
A
#
# COMPACT_ATOMS: atom_id res chain seq x y z
N MET A 1 8.23 -5.70 -35.09
CA MET A 1 8.37 -4.23 -35.18
C MET A 1 7.97 -3.66 -33.83
N SER A 2 8.80 -2.79 -33.30
CA SER A 2 8.53 -2.20 -31.99
C SER A 2 7.25 -1.36 -32.03
N LEU A 3 6.33 -1.61 -31.06
CA LEU A 3 5.09 -0.84 -30.88
C LEU A 3 5.39 0.52 -30.26
N LEU A 4 6.19 0.52 -29.19
CA LEU A 4 6.68 1.72 -28.50
C LEU A 4 8.21 1.68 -28.48
N GLU A 5 8.84 2.78 -28.85
CA GLU A 5 10.29 2.93 -28.76
C GLU A 5 10.61 4.28 -28.12
N VAL A 6 11.41 4.25 -27.08
CA VAL A 6 11.90 5.42 -26.35
C VAL A 6 13.42 5.47 -26.52
N ARG A 7 13.94 6.61 -27.02
CA ARG A 7 15.37 6.81 -27.26
C ARG A 7 15.85 8.08 -26.57
N ASP A 8 16.83 7.92 -25.71
CA ASP A 8 17.50 8.98 -24.95
C ASP A 8 16.56 10.00 -24.32
N LEU A 9 15.41 9.50 -23.79
CA LEU A 9 14.42 10.34 -23.14
C LEU A 9 15.01 10.97 -21.88
N SER A 10 15.00 12.30 -21.86
CA SER A 10 15.32 13.05 -20.65
C SER A 10 14.18 13.99 -20.28
N VAL A 11 13.88 14.07 -18.98
CA VAL A 11 12.79 14.87 -18.42
C VAL A 11 13.33 15.74 -17.29
N SER A 12 13.08 17.05 -17.38
CA SER A 12 13.52 18.01 -16.36
C SER A 12 12.41 18.98 -15.96
N PHE A 13 12.36 19.33 -14.68
CA PHE A 13 11.49 20.34 -14.08
C PHE A 13 12.36 21.52 -13.64
N GLY A 14 12.34 22.61 -14.40
CA GLY A 14 13.28 23.71 -14.20
C GLY A 14 14.73 23.22 -14.31
N ALA A 15 15.52 23.40 -13.25
CA ALA A 15 16.91 22.94 -13.18
C ALA A 15 17.08 21.46 -12.75
N ARG A 16 16.01 20.81 -12.26
CA ARG A 16 16.10 19.45 -11.75
C ARG A 16 15.80 18.43 -12.85
N GLN A 17 16.78 17.62 -13.21
CA GLN A 17 16.62 16.48 -14.10
C GLN A 17 16.10 15.28 -13.28
N VAL A 18 15.00 14.67 -13.76
CA VAL A 18 14.34 13.53 -13.09
C VAL A 18 14.52 12.25 -13.88
N VAL A 19 14.62 12.35 -15.22
CA VAL A 19 14.92 11.23 -16.12
C VAL A 19 16.08 11.64 -17.01
N ASP A 20 17.07 10.77 -17.16
CA ASP A 20 18.29 11.04 -17.92
C ASP A 20 18.58 9.93 -18.93
N LYS A 21 18.42 10.25 -20.22
CA LYS A 21 18.76 9.42 -21.39
C LYS A 21 18.24 7.97 -21.29
N VAL A 22 17.00 7.82 -20.84
CA VAL A 22 16.34 6.50 -20.75
C VAL A 22 15.96 6.01 -22.15
N SER A 23 16.36 4.77 -22.46
CA SER A 23 16.05 4.11 -23.74
C SER A 23 15.54 2.70 -23.51
N PHE A 24 14.40 2.37 -24.12
CA PHE A 24 13.81 1.02 -24.13
C PHE A 24 12.85 0.86 -25.30
N SER A 25 12.51 -0.38 -25.61
CA SER A 25 11.51 -0.74 -26.63
C SER A 25 10.52 -1.73 -26.08
N LEU A 26 9.32 -1.73 -26.64
CA LEU A 26 8.24 -2.66 -26.32
C LEU A 26 7.59 -3.12 -27.64
N ASP A 27 7.57 -4.42 -27.86
CA ASP A 27 6.95 -5.02 -29.03
C ASP A 27 5.44 -5.23 -28.83
N ALA A 28 4.70 -5.43 -29.92
CA ALA A 28 3.28 -5.75 -29.84
C ALA A 28 3.06 -7.07 -29.07
N GLY A 29 2.14 -7.04 -28.11
CA GLY A 29 1.83 -8.19 -27.26
C GLY A 29 2.89 -8.51 -26.18
N GLU A 30 4.00 -7.78 -26.12
CA GLU A 30 5.06 -7.98 -25.11
C GLU A 30 4.66 -7.36 -23.76
N LYS A 31 5.22 -7.91 -22.68
CA LYS A 31 5.07 -7.39 -21.30
C LYS A 31 6.42 -6.93 -20.78
N LEU A 32 6.60 -5.62 -20.66
CA LEU A 32 7.77 -4.99 -20.07
C LEU A 32 7.45 -4.45 -18.69
N ALA A 33 8.21 -4.86 -17.68
CA ALA A 33 8.13 -4.26 -16.35
C ALA A 33 9.19 -3.16 -16.18
N LEU A 34 8.79 -2.01 -15.68
CA LEU A 34 9.67 -0.92 -15.26
C LEU A 34 9.74 -0.90 -13.75
N VAL A 35 10.90 -1.24 -13.17
CA VAL A 35 11.08 -1.43 -11.72
C VAL A 35 12.12 -0.47 -11.14
N GLY A 36 12.05 -0.23 -9.82
CA GLY A 36 12.98 0.63 -9.08
C GLY A 36 12.32 1.19 -7.83
N GLU A 37 13.10 1.83 -6.96
CA GLU A 37 12.60 2.51 -5.75
C GLU A 37 11.65 3.68 -6.09
N SER A 38 10.89 4.17 -5.10
CA SER A 38 10.07 5.38 -5.23
C SER A 38 10.94 6.56 -5.66
N ALA A 39 10.39 7.46 -6.50
CA ALA A 39 11.11 8.58 -7.08
C ALA A 39 12.29 8.22 -8.01
N SER A 40 12.42 6.98 -8.48
CA SER A 40 13.43 6.61 -9.51
C SER A 40 13.10 7.10 -10.93
N GLY A 41 11.92 7.71 -11.14
CA GLY A 41 11.52 8.27 -12.43
C GLY A 41 10.61 7.38 -13.30
N LYS A 42 10.17 6.21 -12.80
CA LYS A 42 9.32 5.24 -13.55
C LYS A 42 8.02 5.86 -14.09
N THR A 43 7.20 6.39 -13.19
CA THR A 43 5.92 7.05 -13.53
C THR A 43 6.13 8.22 -14.49
N VAL A 44 7.16 9.05 -14.22
CA VAL A 44 7.52 10.18 -15.12
C VAL A 44 7.91 9.68 -16.50
N THR A 45 8.71 8.63 -16.60
CA THR A 45 9.10 8.02 -17.88
C THR A 45 7.87 7.50 -18.64
N ALA A 46 7.01 6.75 -17.97
CA ALA A 46 5.81 6.18 -18.58
C ALA A 46 4.80 7.25 -19.04
N LEU A 47 4.48 8.23 -18.20
CA LEU A 47 3.55 9.32 -18.54
C LEU A 47 4.11 10.26 -19.60
N SER A 48 5.45 10.36 -19.72
CA SER A 48 6.10 11.11 -20.82
C SER A 48 5.81 10.52 -22.20
N THR A 49 5.55 9.19 -22.28
CA THR A 49 5.17 8.54 -23.55
C THR A 49 3.83 9.04 -24.10
N LEU A 50 3.03 9.66 -23.24
CA LEU A 50 1.75 10.28 -23.59
C LEU A 50 1.77 11.81 -23.47
N ARG A 51 2.93 12.42 -23.17
CA ARG A 51 3.03 13.86 -22.87
C ARG A 51 2.03 14.32 -21.79
N LEU A 52 1.82 13.49 -20.77
CA LEU A 52 0.93 13.81 -19.63
C LEU A 52 1.67 14.51 -18.49
N ILE A 53 2.94 14.83 -18.64
CA ILE A 53 3.74 15.54 -17.64
C ILE A 53 3.66 17.04 -17.90
N GLU A 54 3.02 17.76 -17.02
CA GLU A 54 2.93 19.22 -17.07
C GLU A 54 4.19 19.89 -16.53
N ASN A 55 4.50 21.09 -17.06
CA ASN A 55 5.64 21.93 -16.63
C ASN A 55 7.02 21.24 -16.73
N ALA A 56 7.15 20.19 -17.55
CA ALA A 56 8.39 19.49 -17.79
C ALA A 56 8.94 19.76 -19.18
N ARG A 57 10.27 19.85 -19.28
CA ARG A 57 10.98 19.83 -20.55
C ARG A 57 11.35 18.40 -20.90
N LEU A 58 10.84 17.91 -22.04
CA LEU A 58 11.13 16.58 -22.57
C LEU A 58 12.11 16.72 -23.76
N THR A 59 13.14 15.87 -23.80
CA THR A 59 14.08 15.74 -24.92
C THR A 59 14.29 14.26 -25.24
N GLY A 60 14.81 13.96 -26.44
CA GLY A 60 14.92 12.59 -26.94
C GLY A 60 13.83 12.27 -27.96
N GLU A 61 13.57 10.98 -28.17
CA GLU A 61 12.56 10.51 -29.11
C GLU A 61 11.62 9.49 -28.46
N ILE A 62 10.33 9.61 -28.76
CA ILE A 62 9.30 8.65 -28.39
C ILE A 62 8.52 8.30 -29.66
N LEU A 63 8.65 7.06 -30.11
CA LEU A 63 7.98 6.56 -31.31
C LEU A 63 6.88 5.56 -30.90
N PHE A 64 5.66 5.80 -31.35
CA PHE A 64 4.56 4.84 -31.24
C PHE A 64 4.08 4.45 -32.64
N ASN A 65 4.15 3.18 -33.00
CA ASN A 65 3.93 2.70 -34.38
C ASN A 65 4.73 3.53 -35.42
N GLY A 66 5.97 3.88 -35.08
CA GLY A 66 6.85 4.68 -35.95
C GLY A 66 6.54 6.19 -36.02
N LYS A 67 5.50 6.68 -35.35
CA LYS A 67 5.14 8.11 -35.27
C LYS A 67 5.77 8.76 -34.03
N GLN A 68 6.42 9.92 -34.23
CA GLN A 68 7.10 10.66 -33.14
C GLN A 68 6.09 11.40 -32.25
N VAL A 69 5.85 10.89 -31.05
CA VAL A 69 4.84 11.41 -30.12
C VAL A 69 5.13 12.83 -29.64
N LEU A 70 6.42 13.19 -29.44
CA LEU A 70 6.78 14.53 -28.96
C LEU A 70 6.47 15.64 -29.97
N LYS A 71 6.28 15.28 -31.27
CA LYS A 71 5.95 16.20 -32.34
C LYS A 71 4.49 16.17 -32.80
N MET A 72 3.66 15.30 -32.20
CA MET A 72 2.23 15.20 -32.52
C MET A 72 1.49 16.49 -32.17
N LEU A 73 0.50 16.82 -32.99
CA LEU A 73 -0.47 17.88 -32.71
C LEU A 73 -1.41 17.48 -31.54
N PRO A 74 -2.01 18.45 -30.87
CA PRO A 74 -2.94 18.15 -29.76
C PRO A 74 -4.08 17.17 -30.14
N GLU A 75 -4.62 17.29 -31.33
CA GLU A 75 -5.70 16.42 -31.85
C GLU A 75 -5.19 14.98 -32.03
N GLU A 76 -3.98 14.79 -32.61
CA GLU A 76 -3.37 13.47 -32.76
C GLU A 76 -3.07 12.81 -31.41
N LEU A 77 -2.67 13.62 -30.42
CA LEU A 77 -2.47 13.15 -29.04
C LEU A 77 -3.77 12.74 -28.36
N CYS A 78 -4.87 13.46 -28.61
CA CYS A 78 -6.20 13.08 -28.10
C CYS A 78 -6.64 11.74 -28.70
N GLU A 79 -6.40 11.50 -29.99
CA GLU A 79 -6.68 10.19 -30.59
C GLU A 79 -5.80 9.08 -30.04
N LEU A 80 -4.51 9.37 -29.76
CA LEU A 80 -3.57 8.39 -29.20
C LEU A 80 -3.97 8.00 -27.76
N ARG A 81 -4.30 9.00 -26.94
CA ARG A 81 -4.67 8.83 -25.53
C ARG A 81 -6.05 8.20 -25.39
N GLY A 82 -6.16 7.08 -24.72
CA GLY A 82 -7.42 6.35 -24.48
C GLY A 82 -7.84 5.41 -25.61
N ARG A 83 -7.48 5.70 -26.87
CA ARG A 83 -7.79 4.83 -28.02
C ARG A 83 -6.68 3.81 -28.28
N ASP A 84 -5.45 4.28 -28.52
CA ASP A 84 -4.32 3.41 -28.85
C ASP A 84 -3.46 3.07 -27.64
N ILE A 85 -3.32 4.00 -26.69
CA ILE A 85 -2.61 3.83 -25.42
C ILE A 85 -3.55 4.19 -24.27
N ALA A 86 -3.77 3.27 -23.36
CA ALA A 86 -4.52 3.50 -22.12
C ALA A 86 -3.61 3.47 -20.90
N VAL A 87 -4.02 4.14 -19.83
CA VAL A 87 -3.30 4.20 -18.56
C VAL A 87 -4.20 3.75 -17.42
N ILE A 88 -3.68 2.88 -16.56
CA ILE A 88 -4.21 2.60 -15.23
C ILE A 88 -3.31 3.35 -14.26
N PHE A 89 -3.87 4.33 -13.53
CA PHE A 89 -3.15 5.14 -12.56
C PHE A 89 -3.03 4.43 -11.20
N GLN A 90 -2.04 4.82 -10.43
CA GLN A 90 -1.71 4.24 -9.13
C GLN A 90 -2.87 4.29 -8.12
N GLU A 91 -3.63 5.39 -8.10
CA GLU A 91 -4.73 5.60 -7.15
C GLU A 91 -6.10 5.65 -7.85
N PRO A 92 -6.98 4.64 -7.67
CA PRO A 92 -8.32 4.66 -8.26
C PRO A 92 -9.20 5.80 -7.74
N MET A 93 -8.90 6.33 -6.54
CA MET A 93 -9.65 7.44 -5.92
C MET A 93 -9.45 8.77 -6.65
N THR A 94 -8.27 8.97 -7.22
CA THR A 94 -7.91 10.19 -7.95
C THR A 94 -8.17 10.06 -9.45
N ALA A 95 -8.20 8.82 -9.97
CA ALA A 95 -8.43 8.54 -11.39
C ALA A 95 -9.91 8.65 -11.80
N LEU A 96 -10.83 8.31 -10.89
CA LEU A 96 -12.28 8.43 -11.14
C LEU A 96 -12.80 9.76 -10.56
N ASN A 97 -13.55 10.52 -11.35
CA ASN A 97 -14.18 11.74 -10.88
C ASN A 97 -15.31 11.42 -9.88
N PRO A 98 -15.24 11.91 -8.62
CA PRO A 98 -16.20 11.51 -7.58
C PRO A 98 -17.63 12.03 -7.78
N ILE A 99 -17.84 13.03 -8.64
CA ILE A 99 -19.15 13.67 -8.86
C ILE A 99 -19.93 13.09 -10.05
N TYR A 100 -19.34 12.16 -10.82
CA TYR A 100 -20.01 11.47 -11.92
C TYR A 100 -20.19 9.98 -11.60
N ALA A 101 -21.27 9.39 -12.14
CA ALA A 101 -21.44 7.94 -12.05
C ALA A 101 -20.34 7.22 -12.86
N VAL A 102 -19.97 6.03 -12.40
CA VAL A 102 -18.87 5.28 -13.02
C VAL A 102 -19.16 4.92 -14.48
N GLY A 103 -20.41 4.52 -14.77
CA GLY A 103 -20.83 4.22 -16.15
C GLY A 103 -20.73 5.41 -17.07
N ASP A 104 -21.09 6.62 -16.60
CA ASP A 104 -21.03 7.84 -17.40
C ASP A 104 -19.57 8.17 -17.80
N GLN A 105 -18.60 7.95 -16.92
CA GLN A 105 -17.19 8.18 -17.22
C GLN A 105 -16.64 7.18 -18.24
N ILE A 106 -17.10 5.94 -18.21
CA ILE A 106 -16.76 4.94 -19.23
C ILE A 106 -17.41 5.27 -20.57
N VAL A 107 -18.68 5.72 -20.55
CA VAL A 107 -19.40 6.19 -21.74
C VAL A 107 -18.67 7.35 -22.41
N GLU A 108 -18.22 8.34 -21.63
CA GLU A 108 -17.45 9.48 -22.16
C GLU A 108 -16.21 8.99 -22.94
N SER A 109 -15.44 8.07 -22.38
CA SER A 109 -14.28 7.47 -23.05
C SER A 109 -14.68 6.78 -24.37
N ILE A 110 -15.77 6.01 -24.36
CA ILE A 110 -16.25 5.30 -25.55
C ILE A 110 -16.73 6.30 -26.62
N GLU A 111 -17.49 7.32 -26.22
CA GLU A 111 -18.00 8.33 -27.16
C GLU A 111 -16.91 9.20 -27.77
N LEU A 112 -15.84 9.49 -27.02
CA LEU A 112 -14.69 10.23 -27.54
C LEU A 112 -13.92 9.46 -28.63
N HIS A 113 -13.78 8.14 -28.47
CA HIS A 113 -12.83 7.34 -29.26
C HIS A 113 -13.49 6.36 -30.24
N THR A 114 -14.82 6.19 -30.17
CA THR A 114 -15.58 5.28 -31.05
C THR A 114 -16.73 6.00 -31.75
N LYS A 115 -17.44 5.28 -32.60
CA LYS A 115 -18.66 5.78 -33.24
C LYS A 115 -19.94 5.50 -32.43
N LEU A 116 -19.82 4.80 -31.30
CA LEU A 116 -20.94 4.48 -30.42
C LEU A 116 -21.43 5.73 -29.70
N ARG A 117 -22.74 5.89 -29.53
CA ARG A 117 -23.35 7.03 -28.85
C ARG A 117 -24.57 6.58 -28.03
N GLY A 118 -24.86 7.31 -26.96
CA GLY A 118 -26.07 7.14 -26.17
C GLY A 118 -26.26 5.71 -25.65
N ALA A 119 -27.40 5.08 -25.99
CA ALA A 119 -27.74 3.74 -25.50
C ALA A 119 -26.73 2.65 -25.93
N GLN A 120 -26.10 2.81 -27.10
CA GLN A 120 -25.06 1.86 -27.55
C GLN A 120 -23.77 2.01 -26.75
N ALA A 121 -23.33 3.25 -26.49
CA ALA A 121 -22.18 3.52 -25.65
C ALA A 121 -22.40 3.05 -24.20
N TRP A 122 -23.63 3.25 -23.67
CA TRP A 122 -23.99 2.73 -22.34
C TRP A 122 -23.93 1.21 -22.26
N ALA A 123 -24.50 0.51 -23.26
CA ALA A 123 -24.44 -0.96 -23.32
C ALA A 123 -23.02 -1.49 -23.36
N GLU A 124 -22.12 -0.82 -24.12
CA GLU A 124 -20.70 -1.17 -24.17
C GLU A 124 -19.99 -0.88 -22.83
N ALA A 125 -20.29 0.24 -22.16
CA ALA A 125 -19.76 0.57 -20.84
C ALA A 125 -20.14 -0.50 -19.79
N VAL A 126 -21.41 -0.91 -19.76
CA VAL A 126 -21.90 -2.01 -18.92
C VAL A 126 -21.23 -3.33 -19.29
N GLY A 127 -21.02 -3.59 -20.59
CA GLY A 127 -20.27 -4.74 -21.10
C GLY A 127 -18.82 -4.75 -20.62
N ALA A 128 -18.13 -3.60 -20.68
CA ALA A 128 -16.77 -3.43 -20.18
C ALA A 128 -16.68 -3.71 -18.66
N MET A 129 -17.61 -3.17 -17.87
CA MET A 129 -17.67 -3.46 -16.43
C MET A 129 -17.94 -4.93 -16.12
N ARG A 130 -18.71 -5.63 -16.97
CA ARG A 130 -18.97 -7.07 -16.82
C ARG A 130 -17.73 -7.90 -17.13
N ARG A 131 -16.96 -7.54 -18.17
CA ARG A 131 -15.70 -8.22 -18.54
C ARG A 131 -14.66 -8.19 -17.40
N VAL A 132 -14.64 -7.13 -16.61
CA VAL A 132 -13.76 -7.03 -15.43
C VAL A 132 -14.34 -7.66 -14.16
N GLY A 133 -15.47 -8.38 -14.25
CA GLY A 133 -16.05 -9.13 -13.14
C GLY A 133 -16.70 -8.24 -12.06
N ILE A 134 -17.37 -7.15 -12.45
CA ILE A 134 -18.21 -6.37 -11.53
C ILE A 134 -19.61 -6.97 -11.54
N ASP A 135 -20.05 -7.49 -10.39
CA ASP A 135 -21.42 -8.00 -10.22
C ASP A 135 -22.45 -6.86 -10.20
N ASP A 136 -23.71 -7.18 -10.50
CA ASP A 136 -24.84 -6.21 -10.54
C ASP A 136 -24.48 -4.96 -11.35
N THR A 137 -23.90 -5.21 -12.54
CA THR A 137 -23.21 -4.22 -13.38
C THR A 137 -24.08 -3.00 -13.70
N GLU A 138 -25.36 -3.22 -14.05
CA GLU A 138 -26.32 -2.12 -14.37
C GLU A 138 -26.49 -1.14 -13.19
N ARG A 139 -26.64 -1.66 -12.00
CA ARG A 139 -26.75 -0.84 -10.79
C ARG A 139 -25.43 -0.17 -10.45
N ARG A 140 -24.30 -0.90 -10.56
CA ARG A 140 -22.97 -0.38 -10.25
C ARG A 140 -22.51 0.67 -11.25
N ALA A 141 -22.90 0.58 -12.52
CA ALA A 141 -22.63 1.62 -13.50
C ALA A 141 -23.28 2.97 -13.13
N ARG A 142 -24.45 2.94 -12.48
CA ARG A 142 -25.14 4.14 -11.97
C ARG A 142 -24.64 4.61 -10.59
N SER A 143 -23.72 3.88 -9.98
CA SER A 143 -23.14 4.24 -8.69
C SER A 143 -21.99 5.24 -8.86
N TYR A 144 -21.80 6.09 -7.85
CA TYR A 144 -20.65 6.99 -7.76
C TYR A 144 -19.42 6.22 -7.22
N PRO A 145 -18.20 6.68 -7.52
CA PRO A 145 -16.96 6.00 -7.06
C PRO A 145 -16.93 5.71 -5.56
N HIS A 146 -17.40 6.63 -4.72
CA HIS A 146 -17.42 6.46 -3.26
C HIS A 146 -18.38 5.39 -2.75
N GLN A 147 -19.33 4.93 -3.59
CA GLN A 147 -20.29 3.86 -3.27
C GLN A 147 -19.76 2.45 -3.64
N LEU A 148 -18.61 2.36 -4.27
CA LEU A 148 -17.94 1.12 -4.64
C LEU A 148 -16.85 0.76 -3.62
N SER A 149 -16.59 -0.54 -3.44
CA SER A 149 -15.41 -1.00 -2.69
C SER A 149 -14.11 -0.65 -3.42
N GLY A 150 -12.96 -0.72 -2.72
CA GLY A 150 -11.65 -0.45 -3.34
C GLY A 150 -11.40 -1.33 -4.57
N GLY A 151 -11.62 -2.64 -4.45
CA GLY A 151 -11.48 -3.57 -5.58
C GLY A 151 -12.47 -3.31 -6.72
N GLN A 152 -13.71 -2.91 -6.41
CA GLN A 152 -14.68 -2.53 -7.46
C GLN A 152 -14.29 -1.25 -8.19
N ARG A 153 -13.72 -0.24 -7.49
CA ARG A 153 -13.19 0.97 -8.11
C ARG A 153 -12.02 0.66 -9.04
N GLN A 154 -11.10 -0.21 -8.58
CA GLN A 154 -9.98 -0.67 -9.39
C GLN A 154 -10.46 -1.36 -10.67
N ARG A 155 -11.40 -2.30 -10.56
CA ARG A 155 -12.02 -2.97 -11.71
C ARG A 155 -12.73 -1.99 -12.64
N ALA A 156 -13.41 -0.98 -12.10
CA ALA A 156 -14.07 0.05 -12.89
C ALA A 156 -13.05 0.93 -13.66
N MET A 157 -11.93 1.29 -13.05
CA MET A 157 -10.84 1.99 -13.72
C MET A 157 -10.21 1.14 -14.83
N ILE A 158 -10.04 -0.16 -14.61
CA ILE A 158 -9.59 -1.11 -15.63
C ILE A 158 -10.61 -1.18 -16.78
N ALA A 159 -11.91 -1.26 -16.47
CA ALA A 159 -12.97 -1.26 -17.48
C ALA A 159 -12.92 0.00 -18.35
N MET A 160 -12.72 1.17 -17.74
CA MET A 160 -12.59 2.45 -18.43
C MET A 160 -11.35 2.47 -19.34
N ALA A 161 -10.20 2.03 -18.84
CA ALA A 161 -8.95 1.98 -19.61
C ALA A 161 -9.06 1.04 -20.83
N LEU A 162 -9.76 -0.10 -20.69
CA LEU A 162 -9.88 -1.11 -21.73
C LEU A 162 -11.10 -0.95 -22.66
N ALA A 163 -11.98 0.03 -22.38
CA ALA A 163 -13.24 0.21 -23.11
C ALA A 163 -13.06 0.43 -24.63
N CYS A 164 -11.90 1.00 -25.02
CA CYS A 164 -11.58 1.29 -26.43
C CYS A 164 -10.63 0.27 -27.09
N ASN A 165 -10.33 -0.87 -26.44
CA ASN A 165 -9.42 -1.91 -26.91
C ASN A 165 -8.04 -1.35 -27.32
N PRO A 166 -7.27 -0.76 -26.41
CA PRO A 166 -5.98 -0.13 -26.70
C PRO A 166 -4.95 -1.16 -27.17
N LYS A 167 -3.96 -0.72 -27.93
CA LYS A 167 -2.81 -1.55 -28.36
C LYS A 167 -1.74 -1.66 -27.27
N LEU A 168 -1.65 -0.64 -26.40
CA LEU A 168 -0.73 -0.57 -25.28
C LEU A 168 -1.48 -0.17 -24.02
N LEU A 169 -1.29 -0.94 -22.96
CA LEU A 169 -1.72 -0.59 -21.62
C LEU A 169 -0.49 -0.21 -20.78
N ILE A 170 -0.49 0.97 -20.20
CA ILE A 170 0.45 1.39 -19.18
C ILE A 170 -0.23 1.21 -17.83
N ALA A 171 0.30 0.34 -16.99
CA ALA A 171 -0.25 0.07 -15.66
C ALA A 171 0.74 0.56 -14.60
N ASP A 172 0.43 1.71 -13.98
CA ASP A 172 1.26 2.32 -12.95
C ASP A 172 0.80 1.84 -11.58
N GLU A 173 1.54 0.91 -11.00
CA GLU A 173 1.26 0.26 -9.72
C GLU A 173 -0.22 -0.18 -9.60
N PRO A 174 -0.75 -0.97 -10.53
CA PRO A 174 -2.19 -1.23 -10.65
C PRO A 174 -2.78 -2.01 -9.48
N THR A 175 -1.96 -2.45 -8.55
CA THR A 175 -2.36 -3.29 -7.42
C THR A 175 -1.93 -2.73 -6.06
N THR A 176 -1.33 -1.56 -6.03
CA THR A 176 -1.01 -0.84 -4.78
C THR A 176 -2.32 -0.52 -4.04
N ALA A 177 -2.35 -0.68 -2.74
CA ALA A 177 -3.54 -0.57 -1.89
C ALA A 177 -4.60 -1.68 -2.03
N LEU A 178 -4.30 -2.79 -2.73
CA LEU A 178 -5.12 -3.99 -2.75
C LEU A 178 -4.51 -5.08 -1.85
N ASP A 179 -5.36 -5.85 -1.21
CA ASP A 179 -4.90 -7.05 -0.50
C ASP A 179 -4.38 -8.12 -1.48
N ALA A 180 -3.57 -9.05 -0.98
CA ALA A 180 -2.85 -10.02 -1.81
C ALA A 180 -3.78 -10.85 -2.71
N ALA A 181 -4.97 -11.23 -2.22
CA ALA A 181 -5.92 -12.04 -2.98
C ALA A 181 -6.55 -11.25 -4.14
N ILE A 182 -6.99 -10.01 -3.89
CA ILE A 182 -7.55 -9.14 -4.92
C ILE A 182 -6.46 -8.72 -5.92
N ARG A 183 -5.23 -8.47 -5.45
CA ARG A 183 -4.07 -8.14 -6.28
C ARG A 183 -3.85 -9.21 -7.36
N LEU A 184 -3.80 -10.47 -6.96
CA LEU A 184 -3.60 -11.58 -7.89
C LEU A 184 -4.75 -11.68 -8.90
N GLN A 185 -6.00 -11.60 -8.44
CA GLN A 185 -7.19 -11.62 -9.31
C GLN A 185 -7.18 -10.49 -10.35
N VAL A 186 -6.74 -9.28 -9.97
CA VAL A 186 -6.66 -8.14 -10.88
C VAL A 186 -5.57 -8.36 -11.94
N LEU A 187 -4.43 -8.93 -11.56
CA LEU A 187 -3.34 -9.20 -12.50
C LEU A 187 -3.67 -10.34 -13.45
N GLU A 188 -4.31 -11.41 -12.98
CA GLU A 188 -4.80 -12.50 -13.83
C GLU A 188 -5.85 -11.98 -14.81
N LEU A 189 -6.78 -11.16 -14.35
CA LEU A 189 -7.76 -10.49 -15.22
C LEU A 189 -7.08 -9.63 -16.28
N LEU A 190 -6.07 -8.82 -15.91
CA LEU A 190 -5.34 -8.00 -16.87
C LEU A 190 -4.59 -8.85 -17.91
N GLU A 191 -4.01 -9.98 -17.49
CA GLU A 191 -3.34 -10.93 -18.39
C GLU A 191 -4.32 -11.57 -19.36
N ASP A 192 -5.48 -12.02 -18.89
CA ASP A 192 -6.51 -12.62 -19.73
C ASP A 192 -7.03 -11.63 -20.79
N LEU A 193 -7.33 -10.39 -20.37
CA LEU A 193 -7.81 -9.34 -21.26
C LEU A 193 -6.73 -8.90 -22.27
N ARG A 194 -5.47 -8.82 -21.81
CA ARG A 194 -4.32 -8.55 -22.65
C ARG A 194 -4.14 -9.61 -23.73
N ALA A 195 -4.17 -10.89 -23.33
CA ALA A 195 -3.99 -12.02 -24.24
C ALA A 195 -5.10 -12.08 -25.30
N GLN A 196 -6.35 -11.83 -24.91
CA GLN A 196 -7.49 -11.80 -25.83
C GLN A 196 -7.38 -10.64 -26.84
N ALA A 197 -6.88 -9.47 -26.43
CA ALA A 197 -6.76 -8.30 -27.28
C ALA A 197 -5.43 -8.23 -28.08
N GLY A 198 -4.45 -9.10 -27.80
CA GLY A 198 -3.09 -8.98 -28.36
C GLY A 198 -2.37 -7.70 -27.93
N MET A 199 -2.74 -7.14 -26.79
CA MET A 199 -2.29 -5.84 -26.28
C MET A 199 -0.90 -5.97 -25.63
N ALA A 200 -0.03 -4.97 -25.83
CA ALA A 200 1.22 -4.84 -25.09
C ALA A 200 0.98 -4.25 -23.70
N LEU A 201 1.84 -4.59 -22.73
CA LEU A 201 1.75 -4.11 -21.35
C LEU A 201 3.07 -3.48 -20.89
N LEU A 202 3.03 -2.22 -20.48
CA LEU A 202 4.08 -1.58 -19.70
C LEU A 202 3.65 -1.54 -18.24
N LEU A 203 4.22 -2.44 -17.43
CA LEU A 203 3.90 -2.56 -16.00
C LEU A 203 4.92 -1.78 -15.18
N ILE A 204 4.47 -0.79 -14.41
CA ILE A 204 5.30 -0.10 -13.44
C ILE A 204 5.00 -0.70 -12.07
N THR A 205 6.03 -1.20 -11.39
CA THR A 205 5.88 -1.78 -10.06
C THR A 205 7.20 -1.77 -9.30
N HIS A 206 7.12 -1.85 -7.99
CA HIS A 206 8.26 -2.13 -7.10
C HIS A 206 8.27 -3.59 -6.63
N ASP A 207 7.25 -4.39 -6.94
CA ASP A 207 7.10 -5.77 -6.52
C ASP A 207 7.75 -6.73 -7.52
N LEU A 208 8.93 -7.25 -7.16
CA LEU A 208 9.69 -8.18 -8.01
C LEU A 208 9.03 -9.56 -8.12
N ASN A 209 8.16 -9.97 -7.19
CA ASN A 209 7.44 -11.23 -7.31
C ASN A 209 6.42 -11.14 -8.46
N LEU A 210 5.73 -9.99 -8.56
CA LEU A 210 4.83 -9.73 -9.68
C LEU A 210 5.59 -9.71 -11.01
N VAL A 211 6.78 -9.10 -11.04
CA VAL A 211 7.61 -9.03 -12.26
C VAL A 211 8.01 -10.44 -12.71
N ARG A 212 8.45 -11.30 -11.80
CA ARG A 212 8.80 -12.70 -12.13
C ARG A 212 7.66 -13.47 -12.78
N ARG A 213 6.44 -13.21 -12.34
CA ARG A 213 5.26 -13.96 -12.79
C ARG A 213 4.64 -13.40 -14.06
N PHE A 214 4.64 -12.07 -14.21
CA PHE A 214 3.82 -11.41 -15.24
C PHE A 214 4.60 -10.67 -16.33
N ALA A 215 5.92 -10.48 -16.21
CA ALA A 215 6.69 -9.74 -17.21
C ALA A 215 7.63 -10.65 -18.02
N ASP A 216 7.69 -10.41 -19.33
CA ASP A 216 8.63 -11.10 -20.24
C ASP A 216 10.02 -10.49 -20.11
N ARG A 217 10.08 -9.15 -20.04
CA ARG A 217 11.30 -8.38 -19.84
C ARG A 217 11.14 -7.39 -18.69
N VAL A 218 12.27 -7.04 -18.11
CA VAL A 218 12.35 -6.03 -17.03
C VAL A 218 13.40 -4.98 -17.37
N ALA A 219 13.09 -3.74 -17.01
CA ALA A 219 13.96 -2.59 -17.10
C ALA A 219 14.05 -1.96 -15.69
N VAL A 220 15.26 -1.83 -15.16
CA VAL A 220 15.54 -1.35 -13.81
C VAL A 220 15.99 0.09 -13.85
N MET A 221 15.30 0.96 -13.11
CA MET A 221 15.63 2.39 -13.02
C MET A 221 16.14 2.77 -11.62
N GLU A 222 17.24 3.49 -11.59
CA GLU A 222 17.79 4.13 -10.38
C GLU A 222 18.06 5.61 -10.66
N ARG A 223 17.47 6.50 -9.82
CA ARG A 223 17.71 7.97 -9.87
C ARG A 223 17.60 8.58 -11.28
N GLY A 224 16.59 8.16 -12.02
CA GLY A 224 16.30 8.69 -13.37
C GLY A 224 17.07 8.01 -14.51
N VAL A 225 17.93 7.04 -14.22
CA VAL A 225 18.74 6.34 -15.22
C VAL A 225 18.29 4.88 -15.35
N MET A 226 18.30 4.34 -16.56
CA MET A 226 18.14 2.90 -16.80
C MET A 226 19.47 2.20 -16.52
N VAL A 227 19.52 1.37 -15.46
CA VAL A 227 20.77 0.75 -15.01
C VAL A 227 20.94 -0.68 -15.53
N GLU A 228 19.84 -1.38 -15.77
CA GLU A 228 19.85 -2.75 -16.30
C GLU A 228 18.53 -3.06 -17.01
N GLN A 229 18.58 -3.82 -18.12
CA GLN A 229 17.39 -4.32 -18.80
C GLN A 229 17.67 -5.64 -19.50
N GLY A 230 16.64 -6.48 -19.62
CA GLY A 230 16.74 -7.78 -20.29
C GLY A 230 15.57 -8.71 -20.01
N PRO A 231 15.65 -9.99 -20.42
CA PRO A 231 14.68 -11.00 -20.05
C PRO A 231 14.53 -11.09 -18.52
N THR A 232 13.30 -11.21 -18.02
CA THR A 232 13.00 -11.18 -16.58
C THR A 232 13.80 -12.21 -15.79
N ALA A 233 13.85 -13.45 -16.27
CA ALA A 233 14.63 -14.50 -15.60
C ALA A 233 16.11 -14.12 -15.46
N GLN A 234 16.74 -13.58 -16.52
CA GLN A 234 18.14 -13.22 -16.49
C GLN A 234 18.44 -12.07 -15.51
N VAL A 235 17.64 -11.00 -15.53
CA VAL A 235 17.89 -9.81 -14.71
C VAL A 235 17.59 -10.08 -13.23
N ILE A 236 16.58 -10.91 -12.94
CA ILE A 236 16.18 -11.19 -11.55
C ILE A 236 16.99 -12.34 -10.91
N GLU A 237 17.35 -13.37 -11.69
CA GLU A 237 18.11 -14.51 -11.15
C GLU A 237 19.61 -14.25 -11.18
N HIS A 238 20.09 -13.50 -12.16
CA HIS A 238 21.51 -13.19 -12.37
C HIS A 238 21.75 -11.68 -12.55
N PRO A 239 21.36 -10.84 -11.59
CA PRO A 239 21.52 -9.39 -11.68
C PRO A 239 22.99 -8.99 -11.79
N ARG A 240 23.31 -8.11 -12.72
CA ARG A 240 24.67 -7.65 -12.99
C ARG A 240 24.97 -6.32 -12.31
N HIS A 241 23.99 -5.39 -12.33
CA HIS A 241 24.18 -4.08 -11.73
C HIS A 241 24.05 -4.14 -10.19
N PRO A 242 24.93 -3.47 -9.42
CA PRO A 242 24.90 -3.51 -7.94
C PRO A 242 23.54 -3.08 -7.36
N TYR A 243 22.87 -2.11 -7.98
CA TYR A 243 21.53 -1.68 -7.55
C TYR A 243 20.48 -2.76 -7.77
N THR A 244 20.50 -3.46 -8.92
CA THR A 244 19.60 -4.60 -9.17
C THR A 244 19.83 -5.72 -8.15
N GLN A 245 21.12 -6.02 -7.84
CA GLN A 245 21.46 -6.98 -6.79
C GLN A 245 20.90 -6.57 -5.44
N LYS A 246 21.06 -5.29 -5.06
CA LYS A 246 20.47 -4.72 -3.85
C LYS A 246 18.95 -4.89 -3.83
N LEU A 247 18.27 -4.55 -4.93
CA LEU A 247 16.82 -4.61 -5.06
C LEU A 247 16.30 -6.05 -4.92
N VAL A 248 16.92 -7.01 -5.62
CA VAL A 248 16.56 -8.44 -5.57
C VAL A 248 16.81 -9.05 -4.19
N ASN A 249 17.88 -8.62 -3.50
CA ASN A 249 18.26 -9.08 -2.17
C ASN A 249 17.57 -8.29 -1.03
N SER A 250 16.69 -7.35 -1.35
CA SER A 250 16.00 -6.52 -0.34
C SER A 250 14.83 -7.26 0.35
N ARG A 251 14.85 -8.59 0.38
CA ARG A 251 13.88 -9.34 1.17
C ARG A 251 14.16 -9.18 2.66
N PRO A 252 13.11 -8.96 3.47
CA PRO A 252 13.28 -8.90 4.92
C PRO A 252 13.80 -10.24 5.46
N VAL A 253 14.84 -10.17 6.29
CA VAL A 253 15.38 -11.36 6.96
C VAL A 253 14.76 -11.47 8.34
N ARG A 254 14.40 -12.69 8.74
CA ARG A 254 13.87 -12.96 10.08
C ARG A 254 14.99 -12.80 11.12
N ASP A 255 14.79 -11.83 12.03
CA ASP A 255 15.74 -11.55 13.12
C ASP A 255 14.97 -11.16 14.38
N VAL A 256 14.22 -12.11 14.93
CA VAL A 256 13.41 -11.94 16.15
C VAL A 256 13.90 -12.88 17.24
N GLY A 257 13.98 -12.35 18.48
CA GLY A 257 14.37 -13.14 19.66
C GLY A 257 13.21 -14.01 20.16
N PRO A 258 13.45 -15.01 21.00
CA PRO A 258 12.39 -15.83 21.58
C PRO A 258 11.46 -14.99 22.47
N PRO A 259 10.15 -15.28 22.50
CA PRO A 259 9.21 -14.62 23.40
C PRO A 259 9.50 -14.97 24.86
N GLY A 260 9.20 -14.03 25.77
CA GLY A 260 9.30 -14.22 27.22
C GLY A 260 8.15 -15.03 27.79
N ALA A 261 8.25 -15.36 29.08
CA ALA A 261 7.18 -16.04 29.80
C ALA A 261 6.11 -15.06 30.31
N GLY A 262 4.85 -15.51 30.35
CA GLY A 262 3.71 -14.74 30.83
C GLY A 262 2.90 -14.11 29.70
N ARG A 263 2.00 -13.17 30.04
CA ARG A 263 1.10 -12.50 29.11
C ARG A 263 1.12 -11.00 29.36
N VAL A 264 1.30 -10.23 28.32
CA VAL A 264 1.24 -8.76 28.35
C VAL A 264 -0.09 -8.23 27.82
N VAL A 265 -0.74 -8.97 26.90
CA VAL A 265 -2.12 -8.73 26.46
C VAL A 265 -2.92 -10.02 26.59
N GLU A 266 -4.16 -9.91 27.05
CA GLU A 266 -5.15 -10.99 27.03
C GLU A 266 -6.46 -10.45 26.49
N ALA A 267 -7.04 -11.15 25.52
CA ALA A 267 -8.33 -10.84 24.92
C ALA A 267 -9.23 -12.06 24.97
N ARG A 268 -10.48 -11.90 25.44
CA ARG A 268 -11.47 -12.97 25.59
C ARG A 268 -12.83 -12.53 25.08
N ASP A 269 -13.42 -13.34 24.19
CA ASP A 269 -14.72 -13.13 23.53
C ASP A 269 -14.90 -11.69 23.03
N VAL A 270 -13.87 -11.15 22.36
CA VAL A 270 -13.90 -9.77 21.89
C VAL A 270 -14.86 -9.65 20.72
N ARG A 271 -15.85 -8.74 20.85
CA ARG A 271 -16.83 -8.39 19.82
C ARG A 271 -16.88 -6.90 19.62
N VAL A 272 -16.94 -6.47 18.37
CA VAL A 272 -17.10 -5.07 17.99
C VAL A 272 -18.22 -4.94 16.98
N GLU A 273 -19.20 -4.09 17.28
CA GLU A 273 -20.36 -3.84 16.44
C GLU A 273 -20.44 -2.36 16.06
N TYR A 274 -20.76 -2.09 14.79
CA TYR A 274 -21.05 -0.75 14.29
C TYR A 274 -22.56 -0.58 14.07
N PRO A 275 -23.14 0.58 14.46
CA PRO A 275 -24.50 0.90 14.09
C PRO A 275 -24.57 1.13 12.57
N THR A 276 -25.50 0.47 11.90
CA THR A 276 -25.78 0.66 10.48
C THR A 276 -27.14 1.26 10.26
N ARG A 277 -27.30 2.12 9.25
CA ARG A 277 -28.61 2.66 8.86
C ARG A 277 -29.37 1.60 8.07
N LEU A 278 -30.57 1.27 8.52
CA LEU A 278 -31.48 0.43 7.76
C LEU A 278 -32.08 1.21 6.58
N PRO A 279 -32.27 0.59 5.41
CA PRO A 279 -32.92 1.25 4.28
C PRO A 279 -34.40 1.52 4.56
N GLY A 280 -34.93 2.62 3.99
CA GLY A 280 -36.33 3.00 4.07
C GLY A 280 -36.73 3.68 5.39
N ILE A 281 -38.07 3.83 5.61
CA ILE A 281 -38.64 4.54 6.77
C ILE A 281 -38.24 3.92 8.11
N ARG A 282 -37.99 2.61 8.14
CA ARG A 282 -37.49 1.91 9.34
C ARG A 282 -36.12 2.40 9.81
N GLY A 283 -35.26 2.89 8.92
CA GLY A 283 -33.96 3.46 9.26
C GLY A 283 -34.00 4.78 10.03
N TRP A 284 -35.19 5.41 10.16
CA TRP A 284 -35.38 6.60 10.98
C TRP A 284 -35.59 6.26 12.47
N PHE A 285 -36.04 5.04 12.76
CA PHE A 285 -36.41 4.62 14.11
C PHE A 285 -35.58 3.44 14.63
N MET A 286 -34.87 2.73 13.75
CA MET A 286 -34.06 1.55 14.12
C MET A 286 -32.71 1.58 13.39
N SER A 287 -31.63 1.37 14.14
CA SER A 287 -30.32 1.08 13.59
C SER A 287 -30.09 -0.42 13.47
N GLY A 288 -29.59 -0.89 12.33
CA GLY A 288 -29.02 -2.21 12.21
C GLY A 288 -27.68 -2.29 12.94
N ARG A 289 -27.12 -3.48 13.07
CA ARG A 289 -25.76 -3.69 13.60
C ARG A 289 -24.94 -4.47 12.60
N PHE A 290 -23.72 -4.02 12.37
CA PHE A 290 -22.72 -4.72 11.58
C PHE A 290 -21.63 -5.20 12.54
N THR A 291 -21.44 -6.51 12.65
CA THR A 291 -20.41 -7.11 13.48
C THR A 291 -19.09 -7.14 12.72
N ALA A 292 -18.14 -6.32 13.14
CA ALA A 292 -16.82 -6.21 12.52
C ALA A 292 -15.76 -7.12 13.18
N VAL A 293 -15.99 -7.54 14.43
CA VAL A 293 -15.19 -8.54 15.15
C VAL A 293 -16.15 -9.41 15.94
N GLU A 294 -16.02 -10.72 15.85
CA GLU A 294 -16.95 -11.66 16.47
C GLU A 294 -16.22 -12.78 17.22
N GLY A 295 -16.27 -12.72 18.58
CA GLY A 295 -15.81 -13.79 19.45
C GLY A 295 -14.31 -14.11 19.32
N VAL A 296 -13.46 -13.07 19.34
CA VAL A 296 -12.01 -13.23 19.15
C VAL A 296 -11.30 -13.43 20.49
N ASP A 297 -10.53 -14.53 20.58
CA ASP A 297 -9.67 -14.86 21.72
C ASP A 297 -8.20 -14.88 21.30
N PHE A 298 -7.33 -14.20 22.06
CA PHE A 298 -5.88 -14.30 21.90
C PHE A 298 -5.14 -13.84 23.15
N ASP A 299 -3.86 -14.15 23.18
CA ASP A 299 -2.91 -13.64 24.15
C ASP A 299 -1.61 -13.22 23.45
N LEU A 300 -0.82 -12.36 24.09
CA LEU A 300 0.47 -11.89 23.64
C LEU A 300 1.47 -12.01 24.79
N ALA A 301 2.60 -12.68 24.55
CA ALA A 301 3.69 -12.78 25.52
C ALA A 301 4.63 -11.55 25.46
N PRO A 302 5.41 -11.28 26.51
CA PRO A 302 6.46 -10.28 26.47
C PRO A 302 7.49 -10.59 25.36
N GLY A 303 7.85 -9.58 24.55
CA GLY A 303 8.80 -9.75 23.44
C GLY A 303 8.25 -10.53 22.23
N GLU A 304 6.98 -10.96 22.28
CA GLU A 304 6.31 -11.64 21.16
C GLU A 304 5.83 -10.65 20.09
N THR A 305 5.85 -11.09 18.83
CA THR A 305 5.10 -10.46 17.74
C THR A 305 3.98 -11.39 17.31
N LEU A 306 2.73 -10.97 17.51
CA LEU A 306 1.53 -11.64 17.01
C LEU A 306 1.12 -10.99 15.68
N GLY A 307 1.24 -11.73 14.57
CA GLY A 307 0.78 -11.29 13.26
C GLY A 307 -0.73 -11.50 13.11
N ILE A 308 -1.46 -10.51 12.64
CA ILE A 308 -2.89 -10.59 12.30
C ILE A 308 -3.02 -10.35 10.80
N ILE A 309 -3.40 -11.38 10.05
CA ILE A 309 -3.52 -11.35 8.60
C ILE A 309 -4.95 -11.65 8.15
N GLY A 310 -5.28 -11.28 6.91
CA GLY A 310 -6.59 -11.52 6.29
C GLY A 310 -6.89 -10.47 5.23
N GLU A 311 -7.97 -10.65 4.49
CA GLU A 311 -8.44 -9.71 3.46
C GLU A 311 -8.86 -8.36 4.05
N SER A 312 -8.93 -7.35 3.19
CA SER A 312 -9.46 -6.03 3.55
C SER A 312 -10.91 -6.17 4.02
N GLY A 313 -11.25 -5.50 5.14
CA GLY A 313 -12.60 -5.61 5.73
C GLY A 313 -12.83 -6.83 6.62
N SER A 314 -11.84 -7.72 6.83
CA SER A 314 -11.99 -8.88 7.73
C SER A 314 -12.02 -8.53 9.24
N GLY A 315 -11.83 -7.25 9.61
CA GLY A 315 -11.92 -6.76 10.99
C GLY A 315 -10.59 -6.54 11.71
N LYS A 316 -9.43 -6.70 11.05
CA LYS A 316 -8.08 -6.58 11.64
C LYS A 316 -7.83 -5.24 12.34
N THR A 317 -7.98 -4.14 11.60
CA THR A 317 -7.82 -2.77 12.15
C THR A 317 -8.85 -2.49 13.23
N THR A 318 -10.08 -2.99 13.11
CA THR A 318 -11.12 -2.86 14.15
C THR A 318 -10.71 -3.57 15.43
N LEU A 319 -10.16 -4.80 15.33
CA LEU A 319 -9.61 -5.52 16.47
C LEU A 319 -8.44 -4.77 17.10
N ALA A 320 -7.53 -4.23 16.29
CA ALA A 320 -6.41 -3.42 16.77
C ALA A 320 -6.88 -2.18 17.54
N LEU A 321 -7.88 -1.44 17.02
CA LEU A 321 -8.48 -0.29 17.69
C LEU A 321 -9.19 -0.66 19.00
N ALA A 322 -9.85 -1.82 19.06
CA ALA A 322 -10.45 -2.34 20.27
C ALA A 322 -9.40 -2.65 21.35
N VAL A 323 -8.28 -3.27 20.95
CA VAL A 323 -7.13 -3.55 21.85
C VAL A 323 -6.52 -2.27 22.40
N LEU A 324 -6.45 -1.21 21.60
CA LEU A 324 -5.99 0.12 22.01
C LEU A 324 -6.99 0.87 22.91
N GLY A 325 -8.20 0.35 23.11
CA GLY A 325 -9.26 1.04 23.83
C GLY A 325 -9.74 2.33 23.12
N LEU A 326 -9.53 2.42 21.82
CA LEU A 326 -10.02 3.50 20.95
C LEU A 326 -11.42 3.20 20.40
N MET A 327 -11.89 1.97 20.58
CA MET A 327 -13.20 1.50 20.17
C MET A 327 -13.85 0.69 21.29
N GLU A 328 -15.16 0.86 21.47
CA GLU A 328 -15.90 0.05 22.43
C GLU A 328 -16.01 -1.40 21.94
N ALA A 329 -15.68 -2.32 22.82
CA ALA A 329 -15.77 -3.76 22.58
C ALA A 329 -16.53 -4.45 23.71
N GLN A 330 -17.30 -5.47 23.35
CA GLN A 330 -17.80 -6.45 24.28
C GLN A 330 -16.70 -7.51 24.54
N GLY A 331 -16.86 -8.30 25.60
CA GLY A 331 -15.82 -9.21 26.04
C GLY A 331 -14.81 -8.55 26.98
N GLU A 332 -13.62 -9.11 27.09
CA GLU A 332 -12.59 -8.62 28.00
C GLU A 332 -11.26 -8.46 27.30
N ILE A 333 -10.62 -7.28 27.43
CA ILE A 333 -9.26 -6.99 26.97
C ILE A 333 -8.47 -6.48 28.17
N ARG A 334 -7.35 -7.14 28.48
CA ARG A 334 -6.42 -6.78 29.55
C ARG A 334 -5.04 -6.47 29.00
N ILE A 335 -4.46 -5.37 29.46
CA ILE A 335 -3.09 -4.95 29.16
C ILE A 335 -2.32 -4.92 30.49
N GLY A 336 -1.25 -5.72 30.62
CA GLY A 336 -0.51 -5.83 31.88
C GLY A 336 -1.39 -6.22 33.07
N GLY A 337 -2.44 -7.01 32.84
CA GLY A 337 -3.42 -7.45 33.86
C GLY A 337 -4.58 -6.48 34.12
N SER A 338 -4.55 -5.25 33.60
CA SER A 338 -5.60 -4.24 33.78
C SER A 338 -6.52 -4.15 32.56
N SER A 339 -7.84 -4.04 32.78
CA SER A 339 -8.82 -3.91 31.69
C SER A 339 -9.13 -2.43 31.37
N TRP A 340 -9.74 -2.17 30.18
CA TRP A 340 -10.20 -0.81 29.81
C TRP A 340 -11.42 -0.33 30.64
N ARG A 341 -12.04 -1.20 31.47
CA ARG A 341 -13.19 -0.86 32.34
C ARG A 341 -12.73 -0.28 33.67
N VAL A 342 -11.86 0.71 33.61
CA VAL A 342 -11.24 1.37 34.76
C VAL A 342 -11.46 2.88 34.74
N SER A 343 -11.02 3.60 35.75
CA SER A 343 -11.11 5.06 35.84
C SER A 343 -10.34 5.78 34.71
N ALA A 344 -10.67 7.05 34.48
CA ALA A 344 -9.97 7.86 33.45
C ALA A 344 -8.46 7.97 33.72
N LYS A 345 -8.04 8.02 35.00
CA LYS A 345 -6.63 8.04 35.41
C LYS A 345 -5.91 6.74 35.04
N GLU A 346 -6.53 5.61 35.31
CA GLU A 346 -5.98 4.29 34.98
C GLU A 346 -5.97 4.05 33.47
N LYS A 347 -7.00 4.50 32.73
CA LYS A 347 -6.99 4.49 31.24
C LYS A 347 -5.81 5.26 30.68
N ARG A 348 -5.45 6.41 31.29
CA ARG A 348 -4.27 7.17 30.88
C ARG A 348 -2.98 6.38 31.10
N MET A 349 -2.87 5.63 32.20
CA MET A 349 -1.73 4.75 32.45
C MET A 349 -1.68 3.59 31.44
N LEU A 350 -2.82 2.95 31.15
CA LEU A 350 -2.89 1.90 30.14
C LEU A 350 -2.46 2.41 28.75
N ARG A 351 -2.88 3.62 28.35
CA ARG A 351 -2.44 4.25 27.09
C ARG A 351 -0.94 4.49 27.02
N ARG A 352 -0.24 4.62 28.16
CA ARG A 352 1.22 4.65 28.19
C ARG A 352 1.82 3.26 27.92
N GLU A 353 1.20 2.19 28.43
CA GLU A 353 1.66 0.81 28.28
C GLU A 353 1.50 0.26 26.85
N ILE A 354 0.50 0.78 26.11
CA ILE A 354 0.22 0.37 24.74
C ILE A 354 0.16 1.59 23.81
N GLN A 355 0.90 1.53 22.71
CA GLN A 355 0.97 2.58 21.70
C GLN A 355 0.68 2.04 20.30
N VAL A 356 0.52 2.91 19.32
CA VAL A 356 0.20 2.53 17.93
C VAL A 356 1.06 3.28 16.93
N VAL A 357 1.43 2.54 15.88
CA VAL A 357 1.95 3.08 14.63
C VAL A 357 0.91 2.78 13.55
N PHE A 358 0.26 3.81 13.03
CA PHE A 358 -0.80 3.69 12.02
C PHE A 358 -0.26 3.48 10.60
N GLN A 359 -1.11 2.97 9.73
CA GLN A 359 -0.85 2.62 8.34
C GLN A 359 -0.30 3.79 7.51
N ASP A 360 -0.86 4.97 7.64
CA ASP A 360 -0.43 6.15 6.91
C ASP A 360 0.26 7.17 7.84
N PRO A 361 1.59 7.30 7.74
CA PRO A 361 2.33 8.28 8.52
C PRO A 361 1.93 9.72 8.21
N LEU A 362 1.49 10.00 6.97
CA LEU A 362 1.13 11.35 6.55
C LEU A 362 -0.13 11.84 7.27
N SER A 363 -1.17 10.99 7.34
CA SER A 363 -2.42 11.32 8.04
C SER A 363 -2.28 11.25 9.56
N SER A 364 -1.34 10.43 10.07
CA SER A 364 -1.14 10.23 11.50
C SER A 364 -0.26 11.30 12.16
N LEU A 365 0.56 12.01 11.39
CA LEU A 365 1.40 13.12 11.86
C LEU A 365 0.73 14.45 11.52
N SER A 366 0.53 15.32 12.53
CA SER A 366 -0.04 16.64 12.28
C SER A 366 0.87 17.48 11.36
N PRO A 367 0.40 17.92 10.17
CA PRO A 367 1.24 18.65 9.23
C PRO A 367 1.61 20.05 9.71
N ARG A 368 0.97 20.54 10.77
CA ARG A 368 1.16 21.88 11.36
C ARG A 368 2.09 21.89 12.56
N LEU A 369 2.51 20.74 13.04
CA LEU A 369 3.41 20.60 14.18
C LEU A 369 4.82 20.25 13.72
N THR A 370 5.82 20.74 14.44
CA THR A 370 7.22 20.33 14.21
C THR A 370 7.48 18.91 14.71
N VAL A 371 8.56 18.30 14.26
CA VAL A 371 8.98 16.96 14.72
C VAL A 371 9.16 16.93 16.24
N GLU A 372 9.74 18.00 16.84
CA GLU A 372 9.89 18.11 18.29
C GLU A 372 8.53 18.06 19.00
N ALA A 373 7.55 18.84 18.53
CA ALA A 373 6.20 18.88 19.12
C ALA A 373 5.48 17.54 18.97
N ILE A 374 5.54 16.91 17.78
CA ILE A 374 4.91 15.61 17.49
C ILE A 374 5.43 14.51 18.41
N ILE A 375 6.75 14.38 18.54
CA ILE A 375 7.36 13.34 19.39
C ILE A 375 7.17 13.69 20.86
N GLY A 376 7.28 14.99 21.22
CA GLY A 376 7.19 15.48 22.60
C GLY A 376 5.79 15.41 23.23
N GLU A 377 4.72 15.38 22.42
CA GLU A 377 3.33 15.35 22.90
C GLU A 377 3.08 14.21 23.91
N GLY A 378 3.61 13.02 23.64
CA GLY A 378 3.51 11.88 24.56
C GLY A 378 4.15 12.14 25.93
N LEU A 379 5.25 12.90 25.98
CA LEU A 379 5.91 13.25 27.24
C LEU A 379 5.13 14.33 28.02
N GLU A 380 4.50 15.26 27.33
CA GLU A 380 3.64 16.28 27.98
C GLU A 380 2.46 15.62 28.72
N ILE A 381 1.91 14.59 28.09
CA ILE A 381 0.77 13.86 28.67
C ILE A 381 1.20 12.89 29.77
N HIS A 382 2.26 12.11 29.57
CA HIS A 382 2.59 10.96 30.42
C HIS A 382 3.79 11.18 31.35
N ALA A 383 4.53 12.27 31.21
CA ALA A 383 5.67 12.67 32.03
C ALA A 383 5.70 14.20 32.23
N PRO A 384 4.61 14.83 32.76
CA PRO A 384 4.51 16.27 32.89
C PRO A 384 5.55 16.86 33.86
N GLU A 385 6.14 16.04 34.71
CA GLU A 385 7.20 16.42 35.64
C GLU A 385 8.53 16.73 34.97
N LEU A 386 8.74 16.33 33.72
CA LEU A 386 9.99 16.60 33.01
C LEU A 386 10.10 18.08 32.60
N ASN A 387 11.23 18.68 32.86
CA ASN A 387 11.56 20.01 32.34
C ASN A 387 11.83 19.98 30.83
N ALA A 388 11.88 21.13 30.20
CA ALA A 388 12.05 21.26 28.75
C ALA A 388 13.37 20.63 28.24
N ALA A 389 14.46 20.78 28.99
CA ALA A 389 15.75 20.25 28.61
C ALA A 389 15.77 18.71 28.62
N ASP A 390 15.17 18.09 29.63
CA ASP A 390 15.09 16.63 29.73
C ASP A 390 14.13 16.05 28.71
N ARG A 391 13.01 16.73 28.39
CA ARG A 391 12.13 16.35 27.27
C ARG A 391 12.91 16.36 25.95
N ARG A 392 13.62 17.44 25.66
CA ARG A 392 14.41 17.57 24.43
C ARG A 392 15.46 16.48 24.32
N LYS A 393 16.17 16.16 25.40
CA LYS A 393 17.12 15.02 25.42
C LYS A 393 16.46 13.69 25.04
N ARG A 394 15.26 13.43 25.58
CA ARG A 394 14.52 12.19 25.24
C ARG A 394 14.07 12.17 23.79
N ILE A 395 13.63 13.32 23.25
CA ILE A 395 13.22 13.44 21.84
C ILE A 395 14.42 13.17 20.91
N VAL A 396 15.59 13.78 21.20
CA VAL A 396 16.83 13.57 20.46
C VAL A 396 17.24 12.08 20.50
N GLN A 397 17.16 11.44 21.68
CA GLN A 397 17.44 10.02 21.81
C GLN A 397 16.47 9.16 20.99
N ALA A 398 15.18 9.50 20.98
CA ALA A 398 14.20 8.77 20.17
C ALA A 398 14.48 8.90 18.66
N LEU A 399 14.91 10.07 18.17
CA LEU A 399 15.34 10.26 16.78
C LEU A 399 16.58 9.44 16.43
N TYR A 400 17.53 9.36 17.36
CA TYR A 400 18.70 8.51 17.22
C TYR A 400 18.32 7.03 17.18
N ASP A 401 17.46 6.57 18.09
CA ASP A 401 17.02 5.18 18.18
C ASP A 401 16.31 4.68 16.91
N VAL A 402 15.64 5.58 16.20
CA VAL A 402 15.00 5.24 14.90
C VAL A 402 15.91 5.49 13.69
N GLY A 403 17.17 5.87 13.91
CA GLY A 403 18.17 6.06 12.87
C GLY A 403 17.84 7.22 11.90
N LEU A 404 17.23 8.29 12.42
CA LEU A 404 16.98 9.52 11.65
C LEU A 404 18.15 10.51 11.71
N THR A 405 19.01 10.38 12.68
CA THR A 405 20.16 11.25 12.91
C THR A 405 21.31 10.49 13.54
N GLU A 406 22.53 10.98 13.33
CA GLU A 406 23.69 10.56 14.10
C GLU A 406 23.79 11.37 15.41
N ALA A 407 24.63 10.92 16.34
CA ALA A 407 24.77 11.57 17.63
C ALA A 407 25.27 13.02 17.45
N GLY A 408 24.47 14.00 17.91
CA GLY A 408 24.78 15.43 17.82
C GLY A 408 24.17 16.20 16.65
N GLU A 409 23.53 15.53 15.67
CA GLU A 409 22.97 16.17 14.47
C GLU A 409 21.45 16.30 14.46
N ALA A 410 20.78 16.04 15.59
CA ALA A 410 19.31 16.05 15.66
C ALA A 410 18.69 17.47 15.63
N GLU A 411 19.44 18.48 16.05
CA GLU A 411 18.91 19.85 16.23
C GLU A 411 18.22 20.43 14.98
N PRO A 412 18.79 20.32 13.76
CA PRO A 412 18.13 20.84 12.57
C PRO A 412 16.82 20.11 12.21
N LEU A 413 16.64 18.86 12.66
CA LEU A 413 15.46 18.05 12.36
C LEU A 413 14.28 18.42 13.26
N LEU A 414 14.53 18.89 14.49
CA LEU A 414 13.51 19.16 15.49
C LEU A 414 12.51 20.25 15.06
N ALA A 415 12.99 21.27 14.36
CA ALA A 415 12.19 22.40 13.90
C ALA A 415 11.45 22.14 12.57
N ARG A 416 11.74 21.02 11.88
CA ARG A 416 11.16 20.72 10.59
C ARG A 416 9.75 20.13 10.72
N TYR A 417 8.98 20.22 9.64
CA TYR A 417 7.61 19.71 9.54
C TYR A 417 7.56 18.35 8.80
N PRO A 418 6.53 17.52 9.05
CA PRO A 418 6.44 16.18 8.42
C PRO A 418 6.52 16.19 6.88
N HIS A 419 5.98 17.20 6.22
CA HIS A 419 5.99 17.28 4.75
C HIS A 419 7.39 17.46 4.14
N GLU A 420 8.39 17.85 4.94
CA GLU A 420 9.79 18.00 4.51
C GLU A 420 10.59 16.68 4.56
N PHE A 421 9.96 15.58 4.95
CA PHE A 421 10.59 14.27 5.09
C PHE A 421 10.06 13.27 4.05
N SER A 422 10.88 12.29 3.67
CA SER A 422 10.45 11.17 2.84
C SER A 422 9.46 10.24 3.57
N GLY A 423 8.76 9.37 2.86
CA GLY A 423 7.83 8.41 3.44
C GLY A 423 8.46 7.55 4.54
N GLY A 424 9.63 6.97 4.27
CA GLY A 424 10.37 6.17 5.26
C GLY A 424 10.84 6.98 6.47
N GLN A 425 11.23 8.25 6.28
CA GLN A 425 11.59 9.13 7.39
C GLN A 425 10.36 9.49 8.24
N ARG A 426 9.20 9.76 7.63
CA ARG A 426 7.93 9.97 8.35
C ARG A 426 7.55 8.74 9.17
N GLN A 427 7.73 7.54 8.62
CA GLN A 427 7.47 6.29 9.34
C GLN A 427 8.35 6.18 10.58
N ARG A 428 9.64 6.51 10.47
CA ARG A 428 10.58 6.54 11.61
C ARG A 428 10.16 7.57 12.66
N ILE A 429 9.65 8.75 12.27
CA ILE A 429 9.09 9.76 13.18
C ILE A 429 7.87 9.21 13.91
N ALA A 430 6.95 8.51 13.22
CA ALA A 430 5.78 7.89 13.83
C ALA A 430 6.17 6.79 14.83
N ILE A 431 7.20 5.99 14.52
CA ILE A 431 7.77 5.00 15.44
C ILE A 431 8.39 5.71 16.67
N ALA A 432 9.18 6.78 16.49
CA ALA A 432 9.77 7.55 17.58
C ALA A 432 8.70 8.13 18.51
N ARG A 433 7.61 8.68 17.94
CA ARG A 433 6.44 9.17 18.70
C ARG A 433 5.81 8.08 19.56
N ALA A 434 5.65 6.88 19.02
CA ALA A 434 5.08 5.75 19.78
C ALA A 434 6.02 5.29 20.91
N LEU A 435 7.32 5.30 20.70
CA LEU A 435 8.32 4.80 21.65
C LEU A 435 8.71 5.78 22.75
N ILE A 436 8.45 7.09 22.59
CA ILE A 436 8.90 8.14 23.53
C ILE A 436 8.41 7.92 24.96
N VAL A 437 7.22 7.31 25.12
CA VAL A 437 6.60 6.99 26.41
C VAL A 437 7.05 5.65 27.00
N LYS A 438 7.91 4.90 26.28
CA LYS A 438 8.42 3.57 26.65
C LYS A 438 7.29 2.56 26.89
N PRO A 439 6.46 2.26 25.89
CA PRO A 439 5.38 1.29 26.01
C PRO A 439 5.92 -0.13 26.17
N LYS A 440 5.08 -1.06 26.64
CA LYS A 440 5.36 -2.51 26.63
C LYS A 440 4.84 -3.17 25.35
N VAL A 441 3.76 -2.62 24.80
CA VAL A 441 3.10 -3.14 23.60
C VAL A 441 3.01 -2.04 22.55
N VAL A 442 3.30 -2.38 21.30
CA VAL A 442 3.05 -1.50 20.16
C VAL A 442 2.19 -2.24 19.14
N VAL A 443 1.07 -1.64 18.80
CA VAL A 443 0.24 -2.08 17.68
C VAL A 443 0.81 -1.46 16.41
N LEU A 444 1.16 -2.28 15.44
CA LEU A 444 1.69 -1.91 14.15
C LEU A 444 0.61 -2.20 13.10
N ASP A 445 -0.11 -1.17 12.68
CA ASP A 445 -1.18 -1.31 11.67
C ASP A 445 -0.60 -0.98 10.30
N GLU A 446 -0.31 -2.01 9.50
CA GLU A 446 0.32 -1.93 8.19
C GLU A 446 1.55 -1.01 8.13
N PRO A 447 2.58 -1.22 8.96
CA PRO A 447 3.65 -0.25 9.18
C PRO A 447 4.55 -0.01 7.96
N THR A 448 4.40 -0.77 6.89
CA THR A 448 5.27 -0.72 5.70
C THR A 448 4.51 -0.69 4.37
N SER A 449 3.16 -0.65 4.37
CA SER A 449 2.32 -0.79 3.16
C SER A 449 2.54 0.31 2.09
N ALA A 450 2.97 1.51 2.51
CA ALA A 450 3.21 2.65 1.61
C ALA A 450 4.71 2.85 1.27
N LEU A 451 5.57 1.87 1.60
CA LEU A 451 7.02 1.96 1.44
C LEU A 451 7.51 1.04 0.33
N ASP A 452 8.54 1.47 -0.41
CA ASP A 452 9.25 0.58 -1.32
C ASP A 452 10.01 -0.54 -0.56
N VAL A 453 10.30 -1.63 -1.27
CA VAL A 453 10.86 -2.86 -0.68
C VAL A 453 12.16 -2.62 0.11
N THR A 454 13.02 -1.70 -0.35
CA THR A 454 14.27 -1.38 0.33
C THR A 454 14.02 -0.67 1.66
N ILE A 455 13.14 0.32 1.68
CA ILE A 455 12.77 1.06 2.90
C ILE A 455 11.96 0.17 3.83
N GLN A 456 11.06 -0.68 3.30
CA GLN A 456 10.33 -1.69 4.06
C GLN A 456 11.28 -2.58 4.86
N LYS A 457 12.32 -3.14 4.21
CA LYS A 457 13.35 -3.94 4.88
C LYS A 457 14.02 -3.18 6.03
N GLN A 458 14.45 -1.93 5.78
CA GLN A 458 15.08 -1.10 6.81
C GLN A 458 14.17 -0.81 8.00
N VAL A 459 12.87 -0.58 7.77
CA VAL A 459 11.89 -0.35 8.85
C VAL A 459 11.66 -1.63 9.66
N LEU A 460 11.61 -2.80 9.01
CA LEU A 460 11.44 -4.08 9.71
C LEU A 460 12.69 -4.43 10.53
N GLU A 461 13.90 -4.23 10.00
CA GLU A 461 15.16 -4.38 10.74
C GLU A 461 15.22 -3.42 11.95
N LEU A 462 14.78 -2.17 11.77
CA LEU A 462 14.65 -1.21 12.87
C LEU A 462 13.67 -1.72 13.94
N LEU A 463 12.47 -2.15 13.57
CA LEU A 463 11.46 -2.66 14.52
C LEU A 463 11.97 -3.90 15.28
N ALA A 464 12.64 -4.83 14.59
CA ALA A 464 13.26 -6.00 15.24
C ALA A 464 14.38 -5.59 16.22
N GLY A 465 15.22 -4.62 15.83
CA GLY A 465 16.25 -4.05 16.71
C GLY A 465 15.67 -3.37 17.95
N LEU A 466 14.61 -2.58 17.79
CA LEU A 466 13.90 -1.91 18.89
C LEU A 466 13.20 -2.90 19.81
N GLN A 467 12.62 -3.98 19.26
CA GLN A 467 12.04 -5.07 20.03
C GLN A 467 13.04 -5.70 20.98
N ARG A 468 14.21 -6.05 20.47
CA ARG A 468 15.32 -6.61 21.29
C ARG A 468 15.84 -5.60 22.32
N LYS A 469 16.04 -4.35 21.91
CA LYS A 469 16.60 -3.30 22.76
C LYS A 469 15.71 -2.94 23.94
N TYR A 470 14.39 -2.88 23.71
CA TYR A 470 13.43 -2.39 24.70
C TYR A 470 12.47 -3.47 25.24
N GLY A 471 12.59 -4.72 24.79
CA GLY A 471 11.70 -5.81 25.20
C GLY A 471 10.27 -5.60 24.75
N LEU A 472 10.05 -4.97 23.59
CA LEU A 472 8.73 -4.62 23.09
C LEU A 472 7.97 -5.86 22.62
N SER A 473 6.65 -5.88 22.86
CA SER A 473 5.75 -6.84 22.24
C SER A 473 4.95 -6.18 21.14
N TYR A 474 4.74 -6.87 20.00
CA TYR A 474 4.05 -6.30 18.85
C TYR A 474 2.75 -7.04 18.54
N ILE A 475 1.70 -6.28 18.24
CA ILE A 475 0.54 -6.76 17.48
C ILE A 475 0.70 -6.19 16.09
N LEU A 476 1.03 -7.04 15.13
CA LEU A 476 1.33 -6.65 13.75
C LEU A 476 0.15 -6.98 12.84
N VAL A 477 -0.58 -5.97 12.42
CA VAL A 477 -1.62 -6.09 11.38
C VAL A 477 -0.99 -5.84 10.03
N THR A 478 -1.10 -6.78 9.11
CA THR A 478 -0.60 -6.64 7.74
C THR A 478 -1.29 -7.62 6.80
N HIS A 479 -1.27 -7.32 5.52
CA HIS A 479 -1.64 -8.25 4.44
C HIS A 479 -0.41 -8.80 3.70
N ASP A 480 0.80 -8.37 4.07
CA ASP A 480 2.07 -8.77 3.46
C ASP A 480 2.67 -9.98 4.18
N ILE A 481 2.74 -11.11 3.49
CA ILE A 481 3.26 -12.37 4.03
C ILE A 481 4.77 -12.32 4.29
N ASP A 482 5.54 -11.54 3.52
CA ASP A 482 6.97 -11.39 3.74
C ASP A 482 7.26 -10.60 5.03
N VAL A 483 6.43 -9.60 5.34
CA VAL A 483 6.47 -8.87 6.62
C VAL A 483 6.15 -9.81 7.79
N VAL A 484 5.11 -10.64 7.66
CA VAL A 484 4.74 -11.63 8.67
C VAL A 484 5.87 -12.64 8.89
N ARG A 485 6.46 -13.15 7.81
CA ARG A 485 7.57 -14.10 7.85
C ARG A 485 8.79 -13.53 8.57
N ALA A 486 9.08 -12.25 8.36
CA ALA A 486 10.22 -11.57 8.98
C ALA A 486 10.03 -11.29 10.48
N MET A 487 8.80 -10.97 10.91
CA MET A 487 8.56 -10.40 12.23
C MET A 487 7.75 -11.27 13.18
N ALA A 488 6.78 -12.08 12.68
CA ALA A 488 5.82 -12.74 13.54
C ALA A 488 6.36 -14.03 14.18
N HIS A 489 5.99 -14.27 15.44
CA HIS A 489 6.20 -15.54 16.14
C HIS A 489 4.98 -16.45 15.97
N ARG A 490 3.80 -15.87 16.14
CA ARG A 490 2.50 -16.51 15.91
C ARG A 490 1.66 -15.69 14.97
N VAL A 491 0.73 -16.33 14.29
CA VAL A 491 -0.15 -15.70 13.31
C VAL A 491 -1.59 -16.05 13.62
N MET A 492 -2.48 -15.07 13.53
CA MET A 492 -3.93 -15.20 13.49
C MET A 492 -4.43 -14.80 12.11
N VAL A 493 -5.24 -15.64 11.52
CA VAL A 493 -5.86 -15.40 10.21
C VAL A 493 -7.33 -15.03 10.44
N MET A 494 -7.71 -13.83 9.99
CA MET A 494 -9.07 -13.32 10.10
C MET A 494 -9.80 -13.37 8.77
N LYS A 495 -11.05 -13.84 8.80
CA LYS A 495 -11.99 -13.80 7.68
C LYS A 495 -13.39 -13.55 8.20
N ASP A 496 -14.17 -12.72 7.51
CA ASP A 496 -15.57 -12.45 7.84
C ASP A 496 -15.78 -12.18 9.35
N SER A 497 -14.96 -11.29 9.91
CA SER A 497 -15.01 -10.84 11.31
C SER A 497 -14.59 -11.89 12.37
N ARG A 498 -14.11 -13.07 11.96
CA ARG A 498 -13.74 -14.19 12.87
C ARG A 498 -12.29 -14.65 12.64
N ILE A 499 -11.73 -15.32 13.65
CA ILE A 499 -10.47 -16.07 13.49
C ILE A 499 -10.80 -17.41 12.82
N VAL A 500 -10.22 -17.66 11.65
CA VAL A 500 -10.36 -18.95 10.93
C VAL A 500 -9.23 -19.91 11.24
N GLU A 501 -8.04 -19.38 11.58
CA GLU A 501 -6.89 -20.19 11.96
C GLU A 501 -5.93 -19.36 12.83
N SER A 502 -5.24 -20.00 13.78
CA SER A 502 -4.21 -19.39 14.61
C SER A 502 -3.16 -20.42 15.01
N GLY A 503 -1.90 -20.03 15.02
CA GLY A 503 -0.81 -20.94 15.37
C GLY A 503 0.58 -20.31 15.24
N ALA A 504 1.62 -21.14 15.42
CA ALA A 504 2.99 -20.74 15.14
C ALA A 504 3.17 -20.35 13.68
N LEU A 505 4.08 -19.44 13.39
CA LEU A 505 4.34 -18.94 12.05
C LEU A 505 4.50 -20.06 11.01
N GLU A 506 5.36 -21.03 11.28
CA GLU A 506 5.64 -22.13 10.36
C GLU A 506 4.42 -23.01 10.09
N GLN A 507 3.59 -23.24 11.13
CA GLN A 507 2.35 -24.01 10.99
C GLN A 507 1.39 -23.31 10.02
N ILE A 508 1.23 -21.98 10.15
CA ILE A 508 0.31 -21.20 9.30
C ILE A 508 0.84 -21.04 7.88
N LEU A 509 2.14 -20.78 7.71
CA LEU A 509 2.71 -20.53 6.39
C LEU A 509 3.01 -21.79 5.57
N VAL A 510 3.27 -22.93 6.22
CA VAL A 510 3.69 -24.18 5.52
C VAL A 510 2.62 -25.26 5.60
N ASN A 511 1.95 -25.40 6.75
CA ASN A 511 1.04 -26.51 7.05
C ASN A 511 -0.36 -26.00 7.46
N SER A 512 -0.85 -24.95 6.78
CA SER A 512 -2.19 -24.41 7.04
C SER A 512 -3.29 -25.44 6.84
N ARG A 513 -4.25 -25.49 7.75
CA ARG A 513 -5.40 -26.40 7.73
C ARG A 513 -6.57 -25.81 6.95
N SER A 514 -6.74 -24.49 6.99
CA SER A 514 -7.80 -23.78 6.30
C SER A 514 -7.45 -23.58 4.82
N ASP A 515 -8.39 -23.90 3.91
CA ASP A 515 -8.25 -23.61 2.48
C ASP A 515 -8.10 -22.10 2.22
N TYR A 516 -8.76 -21.29 3.03
CA TYR A 516 -8.63 -19.84 2.95
C TYR A 516 -7.20 -19.38 3.30
N THR A 517 -6.64 -19.91 4.39
CA THR A 517 -5.26 -19.61 4.79
C THR A 517 -4.26 -20.01 3.72
N ARG A 518 -4.41 -21.19 3.11
CA ARG A 518 -3.55 -21.64 2.01
C ARG A 518 -3.58 -20.68 0.82
N LYS A 519 -4.78 -20.32 0.36
CA LYS A 519 -4.95 -19.35 -0.73
C LYS A 519 -4.35 -17.98 -0.41
N LEU A 520 -4.53 -17.50 0.84
CA LEU A 520 -3.97 -16.22 1.28
C LEU A 520 -2.44 -16.25 1.28
N VAL A 521 -1.83 -17.33 1.76
CA VAL A 521 -0.38 -17.52 1.79
C VAL A 521 0.18 -17.67 0.39
N GLU A 522 -0.45 -18.50 -0.48
CA GLU A 522 -0.07 -18.65 -1.89
C GLU A 522 -0.11 -17.32 -2.64
N ALA A 523 -1.17 -16.54 -2.45
CA ALA A 523 -1.30 -15.21 -3.05
C ALA A 523 -0.26 -14.19 -2.55
N GLY A 524 0.22 -14.33 -1.33
CA GLY A 524 1.24 -13.45 -0.77
C GLY A 524 2.68 -13.88 -1.06
N VAL A 525 2.91 -15.13 -1.44
CA VAL A 525 4.24 -15.67 -1.83
C VAL A 525 4.44 -15.60 -3.35
N ALA A 526 3.34 -15.61 -4.12
CA ALA A 526 3.34 -15.51 -5.57
C ALA A 526 3.68 -14.10 -6.02
#